data_a5f5d91306aec614970f18928f0e7ab5
#
_entry.id   a5f5d91306aec614970f18928f0e7ab5
#
_cell.length_a   1.000
_cell.length_b   1.000
_cell.length_c   1.000
_cell.angle_alpha   90.00
_cell.angle_beta   90.00
_cell.angle_gamma   90.00
#
_symmetry.space_group_name_H-M   'P 1'
#
loop_
_entity.id
_entity.type
_entity.pdbx_description
1 polymer ?
#
loop_
_entity_poly.entity_id
_entity_poly.type
_entity_poly.pdbx_seq_one_letter_code
_entity_poly.pdbx_strand_id
1 'polypeptide(L)'
;MIGLFDIQTEIDKDKLEYIKENWQGAEYCEQCYAKHSRQMPYSYKDLIYKDKDEIVEIAHAATYYIYLNRDMATGNTEIDDGALVALLNRDINFAFDESTKTLTKQGQGLGFLNAFIKEKLLSVTVANKGPRTVTDRMQDMKYLYKVVRKAMAMKTDLTITRLFSTAKIVDGQSVSNFRPMASAYLMHKYGIWANPDKDVLNFWIPSEGWLGRLLSSYYTAYKNPDKQINYISTDPSGDVVSSFWEVVEYLSNFGGIHKVKNWSADIRQHGSDVPEADFYKNEGKKFELIWTSPPYSLGFEKYKDSYIIKAIDESGNGVEITDSKGNYLSEELVLDCGKKVKRLRSGDDFTYNGHKYRLVSKRNLGQSHSKASSNYGWNEVFFRPTVKNAKSNLADGGTMIWNVCDVRTHQTLEADVVRICQEEGFTLKDTLKYELSRVPGGILQADGTRKSLRELKKPFEPVFIFNL
;
A
#
# COMPACT_ATOMS: atom_id res chain seq x y z
N MET A 1 42.29 3.68 7.44
CA MET A 1 40.84 3.82 7.23
C MET A 1 40.64 3.89 5.73
N ILE A 2 40.39 2.74 5.11
CA ILE A 2 39.97 2.67 3.70
C ILE A 2 38.50 3.18 3.73
N GLY A 3 38.30 4.35 3.11
CA GLY A 3 36.98 5.00 3.17
C GLY A 3 35.91 4.13 2.50
N LEU A 4 34.71 4.12 3.06
CA LEU A 4 33.52 3.48 2.47
C LEU A 4 33.32 3.84 0.97
N PHE A 5 33.94 4.90 0.49
CA PHE A 5 33.92 5.39 -0.89
C PHE A 5 34.82 4.60 -1.86
N ASP A 6 35.90 3.94 -1.39
CA ASP A 6 36.79 3.17 -2.27
C ASP A 6 36.21 1.78 -2.59
N ILE A 7 35.39 1.22 -1.71
CA ILE A 7 34.69 -0.06 -1.96
C ILE A 7 33.54 0.14 -2.97
N GLN A 8 32.89 1.30 -2.97
CA GLN A 8 31.77 1.60 -3.88
C GLN A 8 32.23 1.78 -5.33
N THR A 9 33.46 2.25 -5.56
CA THR A 9 34.01 2.48 -6.91
C THR A 9 34.39 1.19 -7.65
N GLU A 10 34.74 0.10 -6.97
CA GLU A 10 35.03 -1.19 -7.60
C GLU A 10 33.76 -2.00 -7.90
N ILE A 11 32.77 -1.95 -7.00
CA ILE A 11 31.44 -2.57 -7.20
C ILE A 11 30.69 -1.89 -8.36
N ASP A 12 30.94 -0.61 -8.60
CA ASP A 12 30.28 0.19 -9.63
C ASP A 12 30.72 -0.16 -11.06
N LYS A 13 31.91 -0.72 -11.28
CA LYS A 13 32.38 -1.04 -12.65
C LYS A 13 31.63 -2.21 -13.27
N ASP A 14 31.46 -3.30 -12.56
CA ASP A 14 30.75 -4.48 -13.06
C ASP A 14 29.24 -4.20 -13.23
N LYS A 15 28.68 -3.41 -12.32
CA LYS A 15 27.29 -2.93 -12.44
C LYS A 15 27.12 -1.97 -13.62
N LEU A 16 28.08 -1.11 -13.90
CA LEU A 16 28.06 -0.20 -15.05
C LEU A 16 28.14 -0.96 -16.39
N GLU A 17 28.92 -2.03 -16.49
CA GLU A 17 28.94 -2.86 -17.70
C GLU A 17 27.62 -3.60 -17.89
N TYR A 18 27.06 -4.17 -16.84
CA TYR A 18 25.73 -4.77 -16.90
C TYR A 18 24.65 -3.77 -17.34
N ILE A 19 24.72 -2.50 -16.91
CA ILE A 19 23.82 -1.44 -17.36
C ILE A 19 23.99 -1.14 -18.85
N LYS A 20 25.24 -1.02 -19.31
CA LYS A 20 25.53 -0.78 -20.74
C LYS A 20 24.88 -1.83 -21.63
N GLU A 21 24.83 -3.08 -21.18
CA GLU A 21 24.30 -4.21 -21.94
C GLU A 21 22.77 -4.35 -21.85
N ASN A 22 22.20 -4.00 -20.71
CA ASN A 22 20.81 -4.37 -20.38
C ASN A 22 19.86 -3.19 -20.24
N TRP A 23 20.32 -1.94 -20.23
CA TRP A 23 19.45 -0.78 -20.08
C TRP A 23 18.81 -0.35 -21.41
N GLN A 24 17.55 -0.66 -21.56
CA GLN A 24 16.76 -0.21 -22.70
C GLN A 24 16.10 1.14 -22.39
N GLY A 25 16.63 2.24 -22.95
CA GLY A 25 15.91 3.51 -23.02
C GLY A 25 16.44 4.72 -22.24
N ALA A 26 17.59 4.64 -21.56
CA ALA A 26 18.27 5.83 -21.03
C ALA A 26 19.50 6.17 -21.89
N GLU A 27 19.64 7.45 -22.28
CA GLU A 27 20.88 7.93 -22.85
C GLU A 27 21.97 7.85 -21.77
N TYR A 28 23.00 7.06 -22.05
CA TYR A 28 24.13 6.89 -21.15
C TYR A 28 25.08 8.07 -21.25
N CYS A 29 25.27 8.80 -20.17
CA CYS A 29 26.32 9.79 -20.08
C CYS A 29 27.38 9.37 -19.04
N GLU A 30 28.36 8.58 -19.50
CA GLU A 30 29.50 8.14 -18.68
C GLU A 30 30.26 9.31 -18.08
N GLN A 31 30.41 10.39 -18.85
CA GLN A 31 31.07 11.61 -18.42
C GLN A 31 30.30 12.31 -17.29
N CYS A 32 28.97 12.41 -17.40
CA CYS A 32 28.14 12.99 -16.33
C CYS A 32 28.27 12.19 -15.04
N TYR A 33 28.18 10.86 -15.14
CA TYR A 33 28.35 10.00 -13.96
C TYR A 33 29.74 10.12 -13.36
N ALA A 34 30.81 10.02 -14.15
CA ALA A 34 32.18 10.16 -13.67
C ALA A 34 32.42 11.52 -12.98
N LYS A 35 31.84 12.60 -13.52
CA LYS A 35 31.94 13.95 -12.97
C LYS A 35 31.18 14.11 -11.63
N HIS A 36 30.01 13.48 -11.49
CA HIS A 36 29.10 13.77 -10.39
C HIS A 36 28.96 12.63 -9.37
N SER A 37 29.39 11.40 -9.67
CA SER A 37 29.21 10.23 -8.80
C SER A 37 29.81 10.40 -7.40
N ARG A 38 30.98 11.04 -7.30
CA ARG A 38 31.67 11.28 -6.02
C ARG A 38 30.94 12.30 -5.13
N GLN A 39 30.04 13.09 -5.69
CA GLN A 39 29.29 14.12 -4.97
C GLN A 39 27.87 13.69 -4.63
N MET A 40 27.39 12.54 -5.16
CA MET A 40 26.08 11.99 -4.80
C MET A 40 26.10 11.36 -3.39
N PRO A 41 25.11 11.62 -2.55
CA PRO A 41 23.91 12.43 -2.78
C PRO A 41 24.19 13.94 -2.63
N TYR A 42 23.74 14.74 -3.57
CA TYR A 42 23.87 16.20 -3.48
C TYR A 42 23.01 16.80 -2.39
N SER A 43 23.59 17.70 -1.59
CA SER A 43 22.79 18.59 -0.75
C SER A 43 22.03 19.62 -1.61
N TYR A 44 20.79 19.93 -1.23
CA TYR A 44 20.05 20.98 -1.91
C TYR A 44 20.76 22.34 -1.87
N LYS A 45 21.56 22.61 -0.81
CA LYS A 45 22.33 23.84 -0.66
C LYS A 45 23.39 23.99 -1.74
N ASP A 46 23.97 22.88 -2.17
CA ASP A 46 24.94 22.88 -3.26
C ASP A 46 24.28 23.02 -4.61
N LEU A 47 23.08 22.47 -4.77
CA LEU A 47 22.32 22.49 -6.02
C LEU A 47 21.79 23.88 -6.39
N ILE A 48 21.48 24.74 -5.43
CA ILE A 48 20.91 26.08 -5.72
C ILE A 48 21.91 27.00 -6.43
N TYR A 49 23.20 26.70 -6.36
CA TYR A 49 24.27 27.47 -7.03
C TYR A 49 24.64 26.90 -8.40
N LYS A 50 24.03 25.77 -8.82
CA LYS A 50 24.28 25.13 -10.11
C LYS A 50 23.46 25.76 -11.21
N ASP A 51 24.07 25.94 -12.37
CA ASP A 51 23.34 26.41 -13.56
C ASP A 51 22.44 25.33 -14.15
N LYS A 52 21.74 25.67 -15.23
CA LYS A 52 20.77 24.75 -15.85
C LYS A 52 21.45 23.53 -16.45
N ASP A 53 22.62 23.71 -17.06
CA ASP A 53 23.32 22.64 -17.76
C ASP A 53 23.94 21.67 -16.76
N GLU A 54 24.54 22.18 -15.67
CA GLU A 54 25.01 21.36 -14.55
C GLU A 54 23.84 20.54 -13.91
N ILE A 55 22.64 21.13 -13.78
CA ILE A 55 21.47 20.41 -13.27
C ILE A 55 21.04 19.29 -14.22
N VAL A 56 21.16 19.48 -15.54
CA VAL A 56 20.94 18.40 -16.51
C VAL A 56 21.95 17.29 -16.35
N GLU A 57 23.24 17.63 -16.22
CA GLU A 57 24.30 16.65 -16.00
C GLU A 57 24.09 15.87 -14.69
N ILE A 58 23.71 16.55 -13.60
CA ILE A 58 23.39 15.93 -12.32
C ILE A 58 22.19 15.00 -12.45
N ALA A 59 21.17 15.38 -13.23
CA ALA A 59 20.02 14.50 -13.51
C ALA A 59 20.46 13.25 -14.29
N HIS A 60 21.36 13.37 -15.26
CA HIS A 60 21.98 12.24 -15.97
C HIS A 60 22.75 11.32 -15.01
N ALA A 61 23.58 11.89 -14.15
CA ALA A 61 24.30 11.13 -13.13
C ALA A 61 23.35 10.47 -12.13
N ALA A 62 22.27 11.16 -11.73
CA ALA A 62 21.26 10.63 -10.82
C ALA A 62 20.50 9.41 -11.39
N THR A 63 20.32 9.31 -12.71
CA THR A 63 19.75 8.12 -13.36
C THR A 63 20.57 6.88 -13.05
N TYR A 64 21.89 6.99 -13.16
CA TYR A 64 22.80 5.90 -12.85
C TYR A 64 22.88 5.61 -11.37
N TYR A 65 22.95 6.65 -10.58
CA TYR A 65 22.95 6.53 -9.13
C TYR A 65 21.71 5.77 -8.64
N ILE A 66 20.53 6.07 -9.20
CA ILE A 66 19.29 5.36 -8.88
C ILE A 66 19.36 3.91 -9.32
N TYR A 67 19.83 3.64 -10.51
CA TYR A 67 19.93 2.28 -11.03
C TYR A 67 20.93 1.43 -10.24
N LEU A 68 22.14 1.95 -10.00
CA LEU A 68 23.16 1.26 -9.22
C LEU A 68 22.75 0.96 -7.79
N ASN A 69 21.88 1.81 -7.23
CA ASN A 69 21.38 1.69 -5.87
C ASN A 69 19.88 1.37 -5.83
N ARG A 70 19.40 0.65 -6.84
CA ARG A 70 17.98 0.30 -6.96
C ARG A 70 17.43 -0.38 -5.70
N ASP A 71 18.21 -1.27 -5.13
CA ASP A 71 17.84 -1.97 -3.90
C ASP A 71 17.73 -1.01 -2.70
N MET A 72 18.56 0.03 -2.66
CA MET A 72 18.45 1.11 -1.66
C MET A 72 17.28 2.06 -1.95
N ALA A 73 16.86 2.19 -3.20
CA ALA A 73 15.70 2.99 -3.59
C ALA A 73 14.38 2.35 -3.13
N THR A 74 14.32 1.04 -3.16
CA THR A 74 13.20 0.27 -2.61
C THR A 74 13.18 0.28 -1.08
N GLY A 75 14.27 0.74 -0.43
CA GLY A 75 14.47 0.81 1.03
C GLY A 75 15.14 -0.44 1.54
N ASN A 76 15.45 -0.44 2.83
CA ASN A 76 16.05 -1.61 3.46
C ASN A 76 15.29 -2.85 3.05
N THR A 77 15.97 -3.74 2.34
CA THR A 77 15.50 -5.11 2.07
C THR A 77 15.62 -5.95 3.33
N GLU A 78 16.38 -5.48 4.33
CA GLU A 78 16.45 -6.07 5.64
C GLU A 78 15.26 -5.64 6.49
N ILE A 79 14.63 -6.60 7.13
CA ILE A 79 13.52 -6.39 8.05
C ILE A 79 14.06 -5.68 9.29
N ASP A 80 13.50 -4.50 9.58
CA ASP A 80 13.90 -3.69 10.74
C ASP A 80 13.12 -4.13 12.00
N ASP A 81 13.65 -5.11 12.70
CA ASP A 81 13.11 -5.58 13.98
C ASP A 81 13.09 -4.48 15.04
N GLY A 82 14.06 -3.56 14.99
CA GLY A 82 14.08 -2.42 15.89
C GLY A 82 12.87 -1.50 15.69
N ALA A 83 12.42 -1.32 14.46
CA ALA A 83 11.20 -0.56 14.18
C ALA A 83 9.93 -1.28 14.66
N LEU A 84 9.89 -2.62 14.61
CA LEU A 84 8.81 -3.42 15.18
C LEU A 84 8.79 -3.30 16.70
N VAL A 85 9.93 -3.52 17.36
CA VAL A 85 10.06 -3.42 18.83
C VAL A 85 9.73 -2.01 19.32
N ALA A 86 10.18 -0.97 18.61
CA ALA A 86 9.86 0.41 18.93
C ALA A 86 8.33 0.69 18.86
N LEU A 87 7.64 0.08 17.89
CA LEU A 87 6.18 0.12 17.82
C LEU A 87 5.56 -0.57 19.02
N LEU A 88 5.95 -1.83 19.29
CA LEU A 88 5.38 -2.65 20.38
C LEU A 88 5.53 -2.00 21.76
N ASN A 89 6.63 -1.26 21.98
CA ASN A 89 6.88 -0.55 23.22
C ASN A 89 6.18 0.83 23.32
N ARG A 90 5.61 1.33 22.22
CA ARG A 90 4.95 2.64 22.23
C ARG A 90 3.64 2.63 23.02
N ASP A 91 3.35 3.72 23.70
CA ASP A 91 2.05 3.93 24.34
C ASP A 91 1.00 4.33 23.29
N ILE A 92 -0.17 3.69 23.34
CA ILE A 92 -1.29 3.92 22.43
C ILE A 92 -1.86 5.33 22.54
N ASN A 93 -1.77 5.96 23.70
CA ASN A 93 -2.30 7.30 23.93
C ASN A 93 -1.62 8.38 23.07
N PHE A 94 -0.40 8.15 22.58
CA PHE A 94 0.25 9.05 21.64
C PHE A 94 -0.38 9.06 20.24
N ALA A 95 -1.27 8.13 19.95
CA ALA A 95 -1.90 8.02 18.64
C ALA A 95 -3.12 8.94 18.45
N PHE A 96 -3.62 9.53 19.53
CA PHE A 96 -4.84 10.34 19.49
C PHE A 96 -4.74 11.58 20.38
N ASP A 97 -5.28 12.68 19.90
CA ASP A 97 -5.46 13.92 20.66
C ASP A 97 -6.96 14.08 20.95
N GLU A 98 -7.34 13.84 22.19
CA GLU A 98 -8.73 13.92 22.66
C GLU A 98 -9.30 15.34 22.50
N SER A 99 -8.48 16.39 22.72
CA SER A 99 -8.93 17.78 22.68
C SER A 99 -9.39 18.22 21.29
N THR A 100 -8.78 17.68 20.26
CA THR A 100 -9.07 18.00 18.84
C THR A 100 -9.78 16.86 18.11
N LYS A 101 -9.99 15.72 18.75
CA LYS A 101 -10.48 14.46 18.15
C LYS A 101 -9.64 14.03 16.93
N THR A 102 -8.32 14.11 17.05
CA THR A 102 -7.40 13.90 15.94
C THR A 102 -6.53 12.67 16.15
N LEU A 103 -6.57 11.74 15.19
CA LEU A 103 -5.60 10.66 15.05
C LEU A 103 -4.29 11.25 14.55
N THR A 104 -3.22 11.08 15.32
CA THR A 104 -1.92 11.70 15.07
C THR A 104 -1.15 10.99 13.94
N LYS A 105 -0.19 11.70 13.34
CA LYS A 105 0.65 11.16 12.26
C LYS A 105 1.86 10.35 12.75
N GLN A 106 1.73 9.60 13.82
CA GLN A 106 2.79 8.74 14.34
C GLN A 106 3.15 7.64 13.35
N GLY A 107 4.41 7.61 12.89
CA GLY A 107 4.88 6.72 11.82
C GLY A 107 5.57 5.44 12.31
N GLN A 108 5.50 5.10 13.61
CA GLN A 108 6.09 3.89 14.16
C GLN A 108 5.56 2.63 13.43
N GLY A 109 6.43 1.70 13.17
CA GLY A 109 6.13 0.46 12.44
C GLY A 109 6.15 0.58 10.92
N LEU A 110 6.12 1.78 10.33
CA LEU A 110 6.20 1.93 8.88
C LEU A 110 7.55 1.47 8.32
N GLY A 111 8.66 1.66 9.07
CA GLY A 111 9.99 1.17 8.68
C GLY A 111 9.98 -0.35 8.49
N PHE A 112 9.44 -1.07 9.47
CA PHE A 112 9.26 -2.52 9.40
C PHE A 112 8.44 -2.96 8.18
N LEU A 113 7.27 -2.35 7.97
CA LEU A 113 6.38 -2.72 6.87
C LEU A 113 6.98 -2.43 5.48
N ASN A 114 7.82 -1.41 5.37
CA ASN A 114 8.43 -1.05 4.09
C ASN A 114 9.30 -2.17 3.51
N ALA A 115 9.91 -3.03 4.33
CA ALA A 115 10.69 -4.17 3.87
C ALA A 115 9.85 -5.14 3.00
N PHE A 116 8.57 -5.29 3.32
CA PHE A 116 7.66 -6.23 2.64
C PHE A 116 6.94 -5.68 1.40
N ILE A 117 6.76 -4.36 1.30
CA ILE A 117 5.84 -3.80 0.31
C ILE A 117 6.40 -2.68 -0.56
N LYS A 118 7.59 -2.18 -0.29
CA LYS A 118 8.07 -0.96 -0.95
C LYS A 118 8.17 -1.10 -2.47
N GLU A 119 8.64 -2.24 -2.98
CA GLU A 119 8.64 -2.52 -4.42
C GLU A 119 7.21 -2.52 -4.99
N LYS A 120 6.27 -3.13 -4.28
CA LYS A 120 4.87 -3.20 -4.69
C LYS A 120 4.22 -1.81 -4.70
N LEU A 121 4.54 -0.96 -3.71
CA LEU A 121 4.11 0.45 -3.70
C LEU A 121 4.66 1.25 -4.89
N LEU A 122 5.87 0.94 -5.35
CA LEU A 122 6.49 1.59 -6.50
C LEU A 122 5.96 1.05 -7.84
N SER A 123 5.37 -0.13 -7.85
CA SER A 123 4.79 -0.78 -9.04
C SER A 123 3.34 -0.35 -9.35
N VAL A 124 2.69 0.38 -8.45
CA VAL A 124 1.33 0.90 -8.66
C VAL A 124 1.34 1.98 -9.74
N THR A 125 0.42 1.90 -10.69
CA THR A 125 0.24 2.90 -11.73
C THR A 125 -0.88 3.87 -11.37
N VAL A 126 -0.81 5.10 -11.90
CA VAL A 126 -1.90 6.09 -11.76
C VAL A 126 -2.66 6.13 -13.08
N ALA A 127 -3.96 5.85 -13.04
CA ALA A 127 -4.80 5.63 -14.22
C ALA A 127 -4.70 6.76 -15.29
N ASN A 128 -4.53 8.01 -14.86
CA ASN A 128 -4.46 9.18 -15.75
C ASN A 128 -3.04 9.49 -16.27
N LYS A 129 -2.03 8.69 -15.91
CA LYS A 129 -0.62 8.91 -16.25
C LYS A 129 -0.04 7.85 -17.19
N GLY A 130 -0.88 6.94 -17.67
CA GLY A 130 -0.49 5.82 -18.52
C GLY A 130 0.09 4.62 -17.75
N PRO A 131 0.50 3.56 -18.44
CA PRO A 131 0.83 2.27 -17.82
C PRO A 131 2.20 2.22 -17.12
N ARG A 132 2.96 3.32 -17.13
CA ARG A 132 4.31 3.34 -16.54
C ARG A 132 4.24 3.56 -15.03
N THR A 133 4.96 2.73 -14.29
CA THR A 133 5.20 2.89 -12.85
C THR A 133 6.12 4.08 -12.55
N VAL A 134 6.24 4.47 -11.27
CA VAL A 134 7.25 5.46 -10.86
C VAL A 134 8.66 4.98 -11.22
N THR A 135 8.94 3.69 -11.01
CA THR A 135 10.24 3.09 -11.33
C THR A 135 10.56 3.17 -12.82
N ASP A 136 9.59 2.85 -13.70
CA ASP A 136 9.77 2.95 -15.16
C ASP A 136 10.03 4.40 -15.60
N ARG A 137 9.35 5.37 -14.97
CA ARG A 137 9.53 6.79 -15.32
C ARG A 137 10.85 7.36 -14.84
N MET A 138 11.38 6.84 -13.73
CA MET A 138 12.69 7.28 -13.22
C MET A 138 13.83 6.90 -14.19
N GLN A 139 13.58 6.06 -15.18
CA GLN A 139 14.50 5.77 -16.28
C GLN A 139 14.43 6.80 -17.43
N ASP A 140 13.41 7.68 -17.44
CA ASP A 140 13.26 8.74 -18.43
C ASP A 140 13.99 10.01 -17.94
N MET A 141 15.00 10.43 -18.71
CA MET A 141 15.82 11.60 -18.39
C MET A 141 15.03 12.90 -18.22
N LYS A 142 14.03 13.12 -19.10
CA LYS A 142 13.18 14.33 -19.02
C LYS A 142 12.34 14.31 -17.75
N TYR A 143 11.91 13.15 -17.35
CA TYR A 143 11.16 12.97 -16.11
C TYR A 143 12.05 13.16 -14.90
N LEU A 144 13.23 12.53 -14.88
CA LEU A 144 14.18 12.66 -13.77
C LEU A 144 14.66 14.10 -13.58
N TYR A 145 14.89 14.82 -14.68
CA TYR A 145 15.19 16.26 -14.62
C TYR A 145 14.07 17.04 -13.91
N LYS A 146 12.79 16.72 -14.18
CA LYS A 146 11.66 17.32 -13.46
C LYS A 146 11.67 16.98 -11.97
N VAL A 147 12.03 15.73 -11.64
CA VAL A 147 12.14 15.26 -10.24
C VAL A 147 13.25 16.01 -9.51
N VAL A 148 14.44 16.12 -10.10
CA VAL A 148 15.57 16.88 -9.54
C VAL A 148 15.20 18.34 -9.33
N ARG A 149 14.64 19.01 -10.36
CA ARG A 149 14.13 20.39 -10.26
C ARG A 149 13.11 20.58 -9.15
N LYS A 150 12.21 19.60 -9.00
CA LYS A 150 11.21 19.62 -7.93
C LYS A 150 11.85 19.44 -6.57
N ALA A 151 12.82 18.52 -6.42
CA ALA A 151 13.56 18.32 -5.19
C ALA A 151 14.29 19.61 -4.76
N MET A 152 14.94 20.29 -5.71
CA MET A 152 15.58 21.59 -5.47
C MET A 152 14.57 22.64 -4.97
N ALA A 153 13.43 22.80 -5.66
CA ALA A 153 12.37 23.72 -5.25
C ALA A 153 11.82 23.41 -3.86
N MET A 154 11.88 22.13 -3.46
CA MET A 154 11.50 21.64 -2.14
C MET A 154 12.61 21.76 -1.10
N LYS A 155 13.80 22.23 -1.48
CA LYS A 155 14.99 22.28 -0.65
C LYS A 155 15.31 20.91 -0.02
N THR A 156 15.29 19.86 -0.84
CA THR A 156 15.48 18.47 -0.43
C THR A 156 16.73 17.93 -1.08
N ASP A 157 17.56 17.24 -0.30
CA ASP A 157 18.77 16.58 -0.78
C ASP A 157 18.44 15.47 -1.79
N LEU A 158 19.33 15.20 -2.75
CA LEU A 158 19.14 14.20 -3.79
C LEU A 158 19.56 12.79 -3.31
N THR A 159 19.10 12.36 -2.15
CA THR A 159 19.23 10.96 -1.75
C THR A 159 18.26 10.11 -2.57
N ILE A 160 18.56 8.82 -2.75
CA ILE A 160 17.69 7.89 -3.47
C ILE A 160 16.26 7.89 -2.93
N THR A 161 16.13 7.76 -1.61
CA THR A 161 14.81 7.77 -0.94
C THR A 161 14.05 9.08 -1.20
N ARG A 162 14.77 10.22 -1.26
CA ARG A 162 14.15 11.53 -1.53
C ARG A 162 13.80 11.70 -3.00
N LEU A 163 14.61 11.20 -3.91
CA LEU A 163 14.29 11.21 -5.34
C LEU A 163 13.01 10.42 -5.62
N PHE A 164 12.86 9.21 -5.10
CA PHE A 164 11.62 8.43 -5.24
C PHE A 164 10.42 9.09 -4.56
N SER A 165 10.60 9.67 -3.37
CA SER A 165 9.52 10.40 -2.71
C SER A 165 9.09 11.63 -3.53
N THR A 166 10.06 12.33 -4.13
CA THR A 166 9.78 13.49 -5.00
C THR A 166 9.12 13.07 -6.32
N ALA A 167 9.52 11.93 -6.89
CA ALA A 167 8.90 11.36 -8.08
C ALA A 167 7.40 11.09 -7.86
N LYS A 168 7.04 10.50 -6.72
CA LYS A 168 5.63 10.32 -6.33
C LYS A 168 4.86 11.64 -6.29
N ILE A 169 5.49 12.72 -5.80
CA ILE A 169 4.87 14.06 -5.75
C ILE A 169 4.70 14.64 -7.15
N VAL A 170 5.71 14.50 -8.02
CA VAL A 170 5.65 14.98 -9.43
C VAL A 170 4.52 14.29 -10.17
N ASP A 171 4.28 13.02 -9.92
CA ASP A 171 3.21 12.24 -10.54
C ASP A 171 1.85 12.41 -9.85
N GLY A 172 1.83 12.99 -8.65
CA GLY A 172 0.62 13.02 -7.84
C GLY A 172 0.21 11.64 -7.32
N GLN A 173 1.14 10.69 -7.30
CA GLN A 173 0.94 9.34 -6.78
C GLN A 173 1.22 9.34 -5.28
N SER A 174 0.23 9.02 -4.46
CA SER A 174 0.39 8.91 -3.02
C SER A 174 -0.21 7.60 -2.51
N VAL A 175 0.43 6.49 -2.87
CA VAL A 175 0.13 5.21 -2.22
C VAL A 175 0.95 5.14 -0.93
N SER A 176 0.29 4.93 0.19
CA SER A 176 0.94 4.82 1.50
C SER A 176 0.21 3.85 2.40
N ASN A 177 0.96 3.16 3.28
CA ASN A 177 0.36 2.42 4.37
C ASN A 177 -0.48 3.32 5.27
N PHE A 178 -1.62 2.82 5.73
CA PHE A 178 -2.27 3.41 6.89
C PHE A 178 -1.33 3.30 8.09
N ARG A 179 -1.34 4.29 8.98
CA ARG A 179 -0.38 4.32 10.10
C ARG A 179 -0.78 3.33 11.18
N PRO A 180 0.14 2.42 11.55
CA PRO A 180 -0.15 1.38 12.53
C PRO A 180 -0.68 1.92 13.86
N MET A 181 -0.08 2.98 14.41
CA MET A 181 -0.51 3.54 15.70
C MET A 181 -1.92 4.13 15.65
N ALA A 182 -2.27 4.86 14.56
CA ALA A 182 -3.62 5.41 14.41
C ALA A 182 -4.68 4.30 14.29
N SER A 183 -4.37 3.25 13.53
CA SER A 183 -5.25 2.09 13.42
C SER A 183 -5.35 1.33 14.73
N ALA A 184 -4.24 1.14 15.44
CA ALA A 184 -4.23 0.48 16.74
C ALA A 184 -5.10 1.22 17.76
N TYR A 185 -5.07 2.55 17.76
CA TYR A 185 -5.97 3.35 18.63
C TYR A 185 -7.45 3.08 18.33
N LEU A 186 -7.82 3.03 17.04
CA LEU A 186 -9.20 2.69 16.65
C LEU A 186 -9.58 1.28 17.09
N MET A 187 -8.67 0.30 16.93
CA MET A 187 -8.89 -1.08 17.40
C MET A 187 -9.04 -1.14 18.94
N HIS A 188 -8.25 -0.37 19.68
CA HIS A 188 -8.41 -0.29 21.13
C HIS A 188 -9.72 0.38 21.51
N LYS A 189 -10.01 1.57 20.99
CA LYS A 189 -11.16 2.36 21.36
C LYS A 189 -12.48 1.66 21.03
N TYR A 190 -12.61 1.16 19.82
CA TYR A 190 -13.87 0.61 19.30
C TYR A 190 -13.93 -0.92 19.28
N GLY A 191 -12.78 -1.59 19.43
CA GLY A 191 -12.70 -3.05 19.58
C GLY A 191 -12.59 -3.46 21.05
N ILE A 192 -11.45 -3.13 21.69
CA ILE A 192 -11.13 -3.60 23.06
C ILE A 192 -11.98 -2.90 24.12
N TRP A 193 -11.89 -1.57 24.21
CA TRP A 193 -12.52 -0.80 25.29
C TRP A 193 -14.05 -0.78 25.18
N ALA A 194 -14.59 -0.90 23.99
CA ALA A 194 -16.01 -1.04 23.75
C ALA A 194 -16.58 -2.44 24.08
N ASN A 195 -15.70 -3.44 24.22
CA ASN A 195 -16.06 -4.83 24.51
C ASN A 195 -15.22 -5.42 25.67
N PRO A 196 -15.28 -4.82 26.87
CA PRO A 196 -14.42 -5.20 27.99
C PRO A 196 -14.60 -6.65 28.43
N ASP A 197 -15.84 -7.16 28.35
CA ASP A 197 -16.22 -8.50 28.82
C ASP A 197 -15.98 -9.64 27.82
N LYS A 198 -15.50 -9.31 26.59
CA LYS A 198 -15.21 -10.32 25.57
C LYS A 198 -13.74 -10.75 25.63
N ASP A 199 -13.50 -12.04 25.73
CA ASP A 199 -12.14 -12.62 25.68
C ASP A 199 -11.65 -12.83 24.24
N VAL A 200 -12.57 -12.97 23.29
CA VAL A 200 -12.27 -13.14 21.85
C VAL A 200 -12.88 -11.99 21.06
N LEU A 201 -12.06 -11.35 20.28
CA LEU A 201 -12.46 -10.21 19.44
C LEU A 201 -12.07 -10.47 17.99
N ASN A 202 -13.06 -10.33 17.11
CA ASN A 202 -12.90 -10.52 15.67
C ASN A 202 -12.90 -9.15 15.00
N PHE A 203 -11.90 -8.88 14.20
CA PHE A 203 -11.79 -7.65 13.41
C PHE A 203 -11.79 -8.00 11.94
N TRP A 204 -12.68 -7.39 11.17
CA TRP A 204 -12.69 -7.52 9.72
C TRP A 204 -12.26 -6.23 9.05
N ILE A 205 -11.27 -6.35 8.18
CA ILE A 205 -10.69 -5.26 7.41
C ILE A 205 -10.99 -5.51 5.92
N PRO A 206 -12.10 -5.00 5.41
CA PRO A 206 -12.49 -5.17 4.01
C PRO A 206 -11.63 -4.30 3.08
N SER A 207 -11.11 -4.88 2.01
CA SER A 207 -10.33 -4.17 0.97
C SER A 207 -9.21 -3.32 1.57
N GLU A 208 -8.35 -3.94 2.36
CA GLU A 208 -7.35 -3.24 3.16
C GLU A 208 -6.33 -2.44 2.33
N GLY A 209 -5.94 -2.95 1.18
CA GLY A 209 -4.91 -2.37 0.33
C GLY A 209 -3.49 -2.58 0.85
N TRP A 210 -3.16 -2.21 2.11
CA TRP A 210 -1.79 -2.29 2.65
C TRP A 210 -1.72 -2.66 4.13
N LEU A 211 -0.52 -3.03 4.59
CA LEU A 211 -0.22 -3.77 5.82
C LEU A 211 -0.38 -3.03 7.16
N GLY A 212 -0.72 -1.75 7.13
CA GLY A 212 -0.73 -0.93 8.36
C GLY A 212 -1.70 -1.41 9.43
N ARG A 213 -2.88 -1.87 9.03
CA ARG A 213 -3.92 -2.38 9.94
C ARG A 213 -3.61 -3.79 10.45
N LEU A 214 -2.99 -4.62 9.60
CA LEU A 214 -2.48 -5.94 10.01
C LEU A 214 -1.50 -5.79 11.18
N LEU A 215 -0.49 -4.93 11.03
CA LEU A 215 0.49 -4.68 12.08
C LEU A 215 -0.15 -4.08 13.34
N SER A 216 -1.21 -3.29 13.16
CA SER A 216 -1.99 -2.72 14.28
C SER A 216 -2.70 -3.80 15.09
N SER A 217 -3.24 -4.82 14.42
CA SER A 217 -3.90 -5.93 15.11
C SER A 217 -2.91 -6.77 15.94
N TYR A 218 -1.70 -6.97 15.42
CA TYR A 218 -0.61 -7.61 16.15
C TYR A 218 -0.20 -6.79 17.39
N TYR A 219 -0.03 -5.47 17.23
CA TYR A 219 0.23 -4.57 18.34
C TYR A 219 -0.90 -4.61 19.38
N THR A 220 -2.17 -4.62 18.93
CA THR A 220 -3.34 -4.67 19.81
C THR A 220 -3.34 -5.96 20.65
N ALA A 221 -3.04 -7.10 20.04
CA ALA A 221 -2.90 -8.36 20.76
C ALA A 221 -1.71 -8.35 21.76
N TYR A 222 -0.57 -7.76 21.37
CA TYR A 222 0.59 -7.60 22.24
C TYR A 222 0.27 -6.80 23.52
N LYS A 223 -0.53 -5.73 23.37
CA LYS A 223 -0.94 -4.86 24.49
C LYS A 223 -2.07 -5.43 25.36
N ASN A 224 -2.77 -6.46 24.88
CA ASN A 224 -3.91 -7.07 25.57
C ASN A 224 -3.72 -8.59 25.62
N PRO A 225 -2.76 -9.09 26.43
CA PRO A 225 -2.39 -10.51 26.42
C PRO A 225 -3.49 -11.46 26.94
N ASP A 226 -4.50 -10.92 27.60
CA ASP A 226 -5.70 -11.58 28.11
C ASP A 226 -6.83 -11.71 27.06
N LYS A 227 -6.69 -11.08 25.90
CA LYS A 227 -7.68 -11.07 24.82
C LYS A 227 -7.17 -11.80 23.58
N GLN A 228 -7.94 -12.72 23.02
CA GLN A 228 -7.65 -13.30 21.72
C GLN A 228 -8.09 -12.32 20.62
N ILE A 229 -7.18 -11.90 19.74
CA ILE A 229 -7.46 -11.04 18.61
C ILE A 229 -7.40 -11.85 17.31
N ASN A 230 -8.53 -11.94 16.63
CA ASN A 230 -8.64 -12.59 15.33
C ASN A 230 -8.80 -11.49 14.25
N TYR A 231 -7.80 -11.38 13.39
CA TYR A 231 -7.78 -10.42 12.30
C TYR A 231 -8.17 -11.13 11.00
N ILE A 232 -9.18 -10.61 10.32
CA ILE A 232 -9.58 -11.08 8.99
C ILE A 232 -9.47 -9.93 8.01
N SER A 233 -8.79 -10.15 6.90
CA SER A 233 -8.67 -9.17 5.82
C SER A 233 -9.10 -9.78 4.50
N THR A 234 -9.69 -8.94 3.64
CA THR A 234 -10.04 -9.31 2.27
C THR A 234 -9.47 -8.31 1.29
N ASP A 235 -8.83 -8.78 0.24
CA ASP A 235 -8.36 -7.95 -0.87
C ASP A 235 -8.42 -8.74 -2.18
N PRO A 236 -8.90 -8.15 -3.30
CA PRO A 236 -8.96 -8.87 -4.58
C PRO A 236 -7.60 -9.02 -5.25
N SER A 237 -6.57 -8.28 -4.82
CA SER A 237 -5.23 -8.31 -5.42
C SER A 237 -4.38 -9.43 -4.82
N GLY A 238 -3.97 -10.41 -5.64
CA GLY A 238 -3.07 -11.49 -5.22
C GLY A 238 -1.71 -10.98 -4.74
N ASP A 239 -1.18 -9.91 -5.35
CA ASP A 239 0.09 -9.30 -4.92
C ASP A 239 -0.01 -8.70 -3.51
N VAL A 240 -1.17 -8.11 -3.19
CA VAL A 240 -1.46 -7.58 -1.84
C VAL A 240 -1.59 -8.72 -0.85
N VAL A 241 -2.42 -9.72 -1.15
CA VAL A 241 -2.64 -10.91 -0.29
C VAL A 241 -1.34 -11.65 -0.01
N SER A 242 -0.47 -11.83 -1.02
CA SER A 242 0.86 -12.45 -0.84
C SER A 242 1.71 -11.66 0.16
N SER A 243 1.70 -10.33 0.08
CA SER A 243 2.44 -9.47 1.04
C SER A 243 1.93 -9.61 2.47
N PHE A 244 0.61 -9.77 2.64
CA PHE A 244 0.03 -10.01 3.96
C PHE A 244 0.54 -11.31 4.55
N TRP A 245 0.54 -12.40 3.78
CA TRP A 245 1.03 -13.69 4.25
C TRP A 245 2.51 -13.67 4.61
N GLU A 246 3.35 -12.93 3.86
CA GLU A 246 4.76 -12.75 4.20
C GLU A 246 4.92 -12.10 5.60
N VAL A 247 4.12 -11.07 5.89
CA VAL A 247 4.15 -10.41 7.21
C VAL A 247 3.55 -11.29 8.29
N VAL A 248 2.45 -11.99 8.01
CA VAL A 248 1.82 -12.93 8.97
C VAL A 248 2.80 -14.03 9.37
N GLU A 249 3.48 -14.64 8.40
CA GLU A 249 4.50 -15.67 8.65
C GLU A 249 5.63 -15.11 9.51
N TYR A 250 6.14 -13.93 9.17
CA TYR A 250 7.18 -13.29 9.96
C TYR A 250 6.75 -13.01 11.40
N LEU A 251 5.60 -12.37 11.59
CA LEU A 251 5.08 -12.03 12.92
C LEU A 251 4.76 -13.26 13.76
N SER A 252 4.26 -14.33 13.15
CA SER A 252 3.98 -15.60 13.84
C SER A 252 5.24 -16.28 14.37
N ASN A 253 6.37 -16.08 13.68
CA ASN A 253 7.67 -16.60 14.05
C ASN A 253 8.50 -15.62 14.90
N PHE A 254 8.06 -14.38 15.04
CA PHE A 254 8.77 -13.37 15.83
C PHE A 254 8.84 -13.78 17.30
N GLY A 255 10.06 -13.84 17.83
CA GLY A 255 10.36 -14.55 19.06
C GLY A 255 10.65 -13.69 20.29
N GLY A 256 11.13 -14.35 21.35
CA GLY A 256 11.58 -13.73 22.59
C GLY A 256 10.43 -13.14 23.42
N ILE A 257 10.73 -12.08 24.16
CA ILE A 257 9.77 -11.38 25.05
C ILE A 257 8.64 -10.68 24.31
N HIS A 258 8.77 -10.51 23.00
CA HIS A 258 7.77 -9.86 22.15
C HIS A 258 6.88 -10.85 21.39
N LYS A 259 6.96 -12.14 21.71
CA LYS A 259 6.11 -13.16 21.07
C LYS A 259 4.65 -12.98 21.46
N VAL A 260 3.79 -12.81 20.46
CA VAL A 260 2.33 -12.69 20.63
C VAL A 260 1.71 -14.07 20.35
N LYS A 261 0.99 -14.62 21.31
CA LYS A 261 0.35 -15.95 21.19
C LYS A 261 -1.16 -15.87 21.00
N ASN A 262 -1.74 -14.75 21.35
CA ASN A 262 -3.17 -14.44 21.35
C ASN A 262 -3.59 -13.64 20.12
N TRP A 263 -2.94 -13.91 18.98
CA TRP A 263 -3.22 -13.27 17.69
C TRP A 263 -3.32 -14.32 16.60
N SER A 264 -4.28 -14.13 15.71
CA SER A 264 -4.40 -14.87 14.46
C SER A 264 -4.75 -13.95 13.32
N ALA A 265 -4.35 -14.33 12.11
CA ALA A 265 -4.69 -13.61 10.89
C ALA A 265 -5.20 -14.58 9.83
N ASP A 266 -6.29 -14.20 9.17
CA ASP A 266 -6.92 -14.91 8.05
C ASP A 266 -7.05 -13.92 6.89
N ILE A 267 -6.27 -14.14 5.83
CA ILE A 267 -6.18 -13.23 4.68
C ILE A 267 -6.79 -13.91 3.46
N ARG A 268 -7.82 -13.31 2.89
CA ARG A 268 -8.60 -13.90 1.80
C ARG A 268 -8.57 -13.07 0.53
N GLN A 269 -8.41 -13.74 -0.59
CA GLN A 269 -8.33 -13.11 -1.90
C GLN A 269 -9.72 -12.95 -2.54
N HIS A 270 -10.48 -11.97 -2.08
CA HIS A 270 -11.74 -11.54 -2.73
C HIS A 270 -12.10 -10.11 -2.35
N GLY A 271 -13.01 -9.50 -3.11
CA GLY A 271 -13.53 -8.16 -2.79
C GLY A 271 -14.44 -8.18 -1.56
N SER A 272 -14.62 -7.04 -0.94
CA SER A 272 -15.56 -6.86 0.18
C SER A 272 -17.03 -6.78 -0.24
N ASP A 273 -17.27 -6.56 -1.53
CA ASP A 273 -18.58 -6.38 -2.17
C ASP A 273 -19.20 -7.68 -2.70
N VAL A 274 -18.51 -8.82 -2.57
CA VAL A 274 -18.97 -10.11 -3.09
C VAL A 274 -19.65 -10.96 -2.03
N PRO A 275 -20.47 -11.96 -2.41
CA PRO A 275 -21.18 -12.84 -1.46
C PRO A 275 -20.24 -13.60 -0.52
N GLU A 276 -19.03 -13.92 -0.96
CA GLU A 276 -18.01 -14.58 -0.15
C GLU A 276 -17.59 -13.75 1.08
N ALA A 277 -17.78 -12.44 1.04
CA ALA A 277 -17.51 -11.52 2.16
C ALA A 277 -18.66 -11.44 3.19
N ASP A 278 -19.77 -12.15 2.99
CA ASP A 278 -20.79 -12.32 4.02
C ASP A 278 -20.43 -13.50 4.94
N PHE A 279 -19.50 -13.26 5.85
CA PHE A 279 -18.98 -14.26 6.79
C PHE A 279 -20.05 -14.80 7.75
N TYR A 280 -21.03 -13.97 8.11
CA TYR A 280 -22.12 -14.43 8.96
C TYR A 280 -22.96 -15.48 8.26
N LYS A 281 -23.38 -15.19 7.03
CA LYS A 281 -24.18 -16.12 6.23
C LYS A 281 -23.39 -17.39 5.88
N ASN A 282 -22.11 -17.26 5.56
CA ASN A 282 -21.29 -18.36 5.08
C ASN A 282 -20.69 -19.21 6.22
N GLU A 283 -20.37 -18.60 7.37
CA GLU A 283 -19.56 -19.21 8.43
C GLU A 283 -20.10 -18.94 9.85
N GLY A 284 -21.20 -18.18 9.98
CA GLY A 284 -21.73 -17.78 11.29
C GLY A 284 -20.84 -16.77 12.05
N LYS A 285 -19.84 -16.16 11.39
CA LYS A 285 -18.91 -15.23 12.03
C LYS A 285 -19.48 -13.84 12.15
N LYS A 286 -19.27 -13.21 13.32
CA LYS A 286 -19.56 -11.82 13.62
C LYS A 286 -18.30 -11.09 14.07
N PHE A 287 -18.27 -9.77 13.85
CA PHE A 287 -17.11 -8.91 14.12
C PHE A 287 -17.49 -7.78 15.07
N GLU A 288 -16.68 -7.55 16.09
CA GLU A 288 -16.78 -6.42 17.01
C GLU A 288 -16.35 -5.13 16.34
N LEU A 289 -15.46 -5.24 15.36
CA LEU A 289 -14.95 -4.09 14.62
C LEU A 289 -14.83 -4.42 13.13
N ILE A 290 -15.42 -3.57 12.29
CA ILE A 290 -15.21 -3.55 10.85
C ILE A 290 -14.59 -2.19 10.50
N TRP A 291 -13.38 -2.18 9.92
CA TRP A 291 -12.64 -0.94 9.77
C TRP A 291 -11.81 -0.90 8.49
N THR A 292 -12.01 0.11 7.63
CA THR A 292 -11.19 0.27 6.43
C THR A 292 -11.18 1.70 5.87
N SER A 293 -10.27 1.92 4.92
CA SER A 293 -10.35 2.97 3.91
C SER A 293 -10.66 2.30 2.58
N PRO A 294 -11.87 2.41 2.05
CA PRO A 294 -12.19 1.80 0.78
C PRO A 294 -11.35 2.44 -0.34
N PRO A 295 -11.09 1.74 -1.45
CA PRO A 295 -10.42 2.35 -2.58
C PRO A 295 -11.18 3.60 -3.03
N TYR A 296 -10.49 4.73 -3.07
CA TYR A 296 -11.05 5.98 -3.59
C TYR A 296 -11.46 5.79 -5.04
N SER A 297 -12.57 6.40 -5.42
CA SER A 297 -13.27 6.21 -6.69
C SER A 297 -12.36 6.21 -7.94
N LEU A 298 -12.99 5.89 -9.07
CA LEU A 298 -12.48 5.74 -10.44
C LEU A 298 -11.18 6.49 -10.74
N GLY A 299 -10.14 5.73 -11.10
CA GLY A 299 -8.94 6.27 -11.71
C GLY A 299 -7.87 6.78 -10.77
N PHE A 300 -7.95 6.50 -9.46
CA PHE A 300 -6.95 6.96 -8.50
C PHE A 300 -5.73 6.04 -8.43
N GLU A 301 -5.95 4.74 -8.29
CA GLU A 301 -4.91 3.71 -8.23
C GLU A 301 -5.30 2.53 -9.12
N LYS A 302 -4.36 1.96 -9.84
CA LYS A 302 -4.57 0.76 -10.61
C LYS A 302 -3.55 -0.31 -10.19
N TYR A 303 -4.05 -1.38 -9.60
CA TYR A 303 -3.29 -2.57 -9.26
C TYR A 303 -3.37 -3.57 -10.43
N LYS A 304 -2.49 -4.58 -10.42
CA LYS A 304 -2.58 -5.68 -11.36
C LYS A 304 -3.81 -6.52 -11.05
N ASP A 305 -4.56 -6.86 -12.09
CA ASP A 305 -5.72 -7.75 -11.95
C ASP A 305 -5.26 -9.19 -11.70
N SER A 306 -6.05 -9.93 -10.93
CA SER A 306 -5.90 -11.38 -10.74
C SER A 306 -7.05 -12.12 -11.42
N TYR A 307 -6.77 -13.35 -11.87
CA TYR A 307 -7.75 -14.17 -12.58
C TYR A 307 -7.99 -15.49 -11.87
N ILE A 308 -9.27 -15.82 -11.68
CA ILE A 308 -9.69 -17.18 -11.39
C ILE A 308 -9.62 -17.97 -12.70
N ILE A 309 -8.75 -18.97 -12.73
CA ILE A 309 -8.55 -19.83 -13.90
C ILE A 309 -9.06 -21.21 -13.57
N LYS A 310 -10.13 -21.65 -14.25
CA LYS A 310 -10.59 -23.03 -14.21
C LYS A 310 -10.08 -23.74 -15.46
N ALA A 311 -9.45 -24.87 -15.26
CA ALA A 311 -8.81 -25.63 -16.32
C ALA A 311 -9.07 -27.14 -16.13
N ILE A 312 -8.77 -27.92 -17.16
CA ILE A 312 -8.72 -29.37 -17.12
C ILE A 312 -7.24 -29.77 -17.11
N ASP A 313 -6.84 -30.64 -16.18
CA ASP A 313 -5.50 -31.18 -16.11
C ASP A 313 -5.26 -32.31 -17.13
N GLU A 314 -4.05 -32.85 -17.18
CA GLU A 314 -3.66 -33.96 -18.07
C GLU A 314 -4.48 -35.24 -17.83
N SER A 315 -5.05 -35.40 -16.65
CA SER A 315 -5.88 -36.56 -16.26
C SER A 315 -7.36 -36.33 -16.57
N GLY A 316 -7.74 -35.19 -17.11
CA GLY A 316 -9.14 -34.84 -17.43
C GLY A 316 -9.93 -34.29 -16.26
N ASN A 317 -9.31 -34.00 -15.12
CA ASN A 317 -9.97 -33.45 -13.94
C ASN A 317 -10.10 -31.93 -14.04
N GLY A 318 -11.25 -31.41 -13.60
CA GLY A 318 -11.44 -29.98 -13.44
C GLY A 318 -10.67 -29.46 -12.22
N VAL A 319 -9.79 -28.46 -12.46
CA VAL A 319 -8.95 -27.85 -11.41
C VAL A 319 -9.05 -26.33 -11.47
N GLU A 320 -8.83 -25.70 -10.32
CA GLU A 320 -8.64 -24.25 -10.22
C GLU A 320 -7.15 -23.98 -10.05
N ILE A 321 -6.60 -23.08 -10.88
CA ILE A 321 -5.16 -22.83 -10.91
C ILE A 321 -4.83 -21.67 -9.99
N THR A 322 -3.94 -21.93 -9.03
CA THR A 322 -3.43 -20.96 -8.08
C THR A 322 -1.89 -20.99 -8.06
N ASP A 323 -1.27 -20.00 -7.44
CA ASP A 323 0.17 -20.03 -7.15
C ASP A 323 0.49 -21.04 -6.02
N SER A 324 1.77 -21.17 -5.67
CA SER A 324 2.24 -22.08 -4.61
C SER A 324 1.71 -21.75 -3.21
N LYS A 325 1.13 -20.54 -3.03
CA LYS A 325 0.52 -20.05 -1.78
C LYS A 325 -1.01 -20.14 -1.81
N GLY A 326 -1.61 -20.65 -2.89
CA GLY A 326 -3.05 -20.74 -3.08
C GLY A 326 -3.73 -19.46 -3.60
N ASN A 327 -2.95 -18.44 -4.04
CA ASN A 327 -3.51 -17.21 -4.58
C ASN A 327 -3.83 -17.34 -6.07
N TYR A 328 -4.83 -16.58 -6.53
CA TYR A 328 -5.16 -16.50 -7.94
C TYR A 328 -4.08 -15.78 -8.75
N LEU A 329 -3.89 -16.21 -10.00
CA LEU A 329 -2.78 -15.75 -10.82
C LEU A 329 -2.94 -14.30 -11.29
N SER A 330 -1.87 -13.50 -11.15
CA SER A 330 -1.80 -12.12 -11.64
C SER A 330 -1.88 -12.06 -13.17
N GLU A 331 -2.53 -11.03 -13.72
CA GLU A 331 -2.68 -10.79 -15.15
C GLU A 331 -1.34 -10.77 -15.92
N GLU A 332 -0.29 -10.29 -15.27
CA GLU A 332 1.05 -10.13 -15.87
C GLU A 332 1.94 -11.38 -15.71
N LEU A 333 1.50 -12.37 -14.92
CA LEU A 333 2.26 -13.62 -14.76
C LEU A 333 2.52 -14.26 -16.11
N VAL A 334 3.78 -14.57 -16.37
CA VAL A 334 4.20 -15.30 -17.57
C VAL A 334 4.19 -16.79 -17.23
N LEU A 335 3.39 -17.55 -17.96
CA LEU A 335 3.28 -19.00 -17.84
C LEU A 335 4.49 -19.66 -18.52
N ASP A 336 4.74 -20.95 -18.23
CA ASP A 336 5.86 -21.70 -18.77
C ASP A 336 5.87 -21.72 -20.31
N CYS A 337 4.70 -21.60 -20.94
CA CYS A 337 4.57 -21.47 -22.39
C CYS A 337 4.88 -20.06 -22.95
N GLY A 338 5.34 -19.12 -22.11
CA GLY A 338 5.67 -17.75 -22.50
C GLY A 338 4.47 -16.81 -22.67
N LYS A 339 3.23 -17.28 -22.52
CA LYS A 339 2.03 -16.43 -22.58
C LYS A 339 1.77 -15.79 -21.22
N LYS A 340 1.33 -14.52 -21.21
CA LYS A 340 0.80 -13.89 -19.99
C LYS A 340 -0.61 -14.38 -19.72
N VAL A 341 -0.97 -14.53 -18.43
CA VAL A 341 -2.30 -14.96 -17.96
C VAL A 341 -3.41 -14.16 -18.63
N LYS A 342 -3.28 -12.83 -18.74
CA LYS A 342 -4.29 -11.97 -19.39
C LYS A 342 -4.57 -12.34 -20.85
N ARG A 343 -3.63 -12.99 -21.55
CA ARG A 343 -3.75 -13.38 -22.97
C ARG A 343 -4.35 -14.76 -23.19
N LEU A 344 -4.56 -15.54 -22.14
CA LEU A 344 -5.23 -16.84 -22.25
C LEU A 344 -6.69 -16.67 -22.69
N ARG A 345 -7.15 -17.58 -23.57
CA ARG A 345 -8.54 -17.67 -24.04
C ARG A 345 -9.10 -19.05 -23.74
N SER A 346 -10.41 -19.15 -23.53
CA SER A 346 -11.08 -20.46 -23.35
C SER A 346 -10.71 -21.41 -24.47
N GLY A 347 -10.35 -22.63 -24.11
CA GLY A 347 -9.85 -23.66 -25.00
C GLY A 347 -8.33 -23.63 -25.26
N ASP A 348 -7.60 -22.61 -24.78
CA ASP A 348 -6.12 -22.57 -24.87
C ASP A 348 -5.51 -23.68 -24.02
N ASP A 349 -4.52 -24.38 -24.59
CA ASP A 349 -3.60 -25.23 -23.83
C ASP A 349 -2.46 -24.35 -23.29
N PHE A 350 -2.07 -24.56 -22.04
CA PHE A 350 -0.96 -23.84 -21.41
C PHE A 350 -0.23 -24.73 -20.40
N THR A 351 1.00 -24.34 -20.07
CA THR A 351 1.80 -25.01 -19.03
C THR A 351 2.07 -24.04 -17.89
N TYR A 352 1.91 -24.52 -16.66
CA TYR A 352 2.19 -23.76 -15.46
C TYR A 352 2.77 -24.67 -14.39
N ASN A 353 3.93 -24.29 -13.82
CA ASN A 353 4.71 -25.10 -12.86
C ASN A 353 5.00 -26.51 -13.39
N GLY A 354 5.31 -26.67 -14.67
CA GLY A 354 5.62 -27.93 -15.31
C GLY A 354 4.42 -28.82 -15.67
N HIS A 355 3.20 -28.46 -15.28
CA HIS A 355 1.97 -29.22 -15.59
C HIS A 355 1.21 -28.60 -16.76
N LYS A 356 0.60 -29.44 -17.59
CA LYS A 356 -0.21 -29.01 -18.73
C LYS A 356 -1.68 -28.91 -18.36
N TYR A 357 -2.32 -27.90 -18.88
CA TYR A 357 -3.72 -27.60 -18.62
C TYR A 357 -4.42 -27.12 -19.90
N ARG A 358 -5.74 -27.36 -19.96
CA ARG A 358 -6.62 -26.75 -20.96
C ARG A 358 -7.56 -25.78 -20.25
N LEU A 359 -7.54 -24.52 -20.65
CA LEU A 359 -8.38 -23.48 -20.07
C LEU A 359 -9.87 -23.73 -20.37
N VAL A 360 -10.68 -23.87 -19.33
CA VAL A 360 -12.13 -23.95 -19.42
C VAL A 360 -12.74 -22.55 -19.34
N SER A 361 -12.39 -21.82 -18.28
CA SER A 361 -12.86 -20.45 -18.11
C SER A 361 -11.82 -19.59 -17.37
N LYS A 362 -11.88 -18.31 -17.65
CA LYS A 362 -11.06 -17.29 -16.98
C LYS A 362 -11.99 -16.14 -16.56
N ARG A 363 -12.03 -15.87 -15.25
CA ARG A 363 -12.79 -14.74 -14.70
C ARG A 363 -11.81 -13.77 -14.06
N ASN A 364 -11.82 -12.51 -14.51
CA ASN A 364 -11.11 -11.43 -13.83
C ASN A 364 -11.78 -11.20 -12.47
N LEU A 365 -11.02 -11.29 -11.39
CA LEU A 365 -11.50 -10.90 -10.06
C LEU A 365 -11.82 -9.41 -10.02
N GLY A 366 -11.09 -8.63 -10.85
CA GLY A 366 -11.23 -7.18 -10.91
C GLY A 366 -10.85 -6.51 -9.59
N GLN A 367 -10.49 -5.25 -9.67
CA GLN A 367 -10.44 -4.41 -8.48
C GLN A 367 -11.87 -4.00 -8.16
N SER A 368 -12.23 -3.98 -6.88
CA SER A 368 -13.60 -3.65 -6.45
C SER A 368 -14.14 -2.35 -7.08
N HIS A 369 -13.28 -1.36 -7.27
CA HIS A 369 -13.63 -0.09 -7.92
C HIS A 369 -13.60 -0.13 -9.46
N SER A 370 -12.92 -1.07 -10.09
CA SER A 370 -12.87 -1.18 -11.58
C SER A 370 -14.18 -1.69 -12.19
N LYS A 371 -15.08 -2.22 -11.36
CA LYS A 371 -16.43 -2.64 -11.76
C LYS A 371 -17.35 -1.46 -12.07
N ALA A 372 -16.95 -0.25 -11.66
CA ALA A 372 -17.77 0.95 -11.80
C ALA A 372 -17.18 1.90 -12.86
N SER A 373 -18.04 2.41 -13.75
CA SER A 373 -17.67 3.42 -14.76
C SER A 373 -18.02 4.87 -14.35
N SER A 374 -18.66 5.04 -13.21
CA SER A 374 -19.11 6.33 -12.67
C SER A 374 -19.12 6.35 -11.14
N ASN A 375 -19.22 7.53 -10.52
CA ASN A 375 -19.36 7.66 -9.07
C ASN A 375 -20.64 6.97 -8.58
N TYR A 376 -21.73 7.08 -9.31
CA TYR A 376 -22.97 6.34 -9.02
C TYR A 376 -22.73 4.82 -9.07
N GLY A 377 -22.05 4.34 -10.11
CA GLY A 377 -21.68 2.93 -10.20
C GLY A 377 -20.80 2.48 -9.04
N TRP A 378 -19.81 3.30 -8.62
CA TRP A 378 -18.98 3.00 -7.44
C TRP A 378 -19.86 2.87 -6.17
N ASN A 379 -20.79 3.81 -5.96
CA ASN A 379 -21.71 3.79 -4.83
C ASN A 379 -22.56 2.51 -4.80
N GLU A 380 -23.17 2.12 -5.94
CA GLU A 380 -24.16 1.06 -5.99
C GLU A 380 -23.59 -0.33 -6.26
N VAL A 381 -22.49 -0.44 -7.03
CA VAL A 381 -21.92 -1.74 -7.43
C VAL A 381 -20.84 -2.23 -6.48
N PHE A 382 -20.15 -1.30 -5.80
CA PHE A 382 -19.08 -1.64 -4.87
C PHE A 382 -19.42 -1.28 -3.42
N PHE A 383 -19.67 0.02 -3.14
CA PHE A 383 -19.72 0.48 -1.75
C PHE A 383 -20.96 -0.02 -1.02
N ARG A 384 -22.15 0.09 -1.61
CA ARG A 384 -23.40 -0.40 -0.99
C ARG A 384 -23.38 -1.91 -0.71
N PRO A 385 -22.95 -2.80 -1.64
CA PRO A 385 -22.77 -4.22 -1.32
C PRO A 385 -21.80 -4.47 -0.17
N THR A 386 -20.67 -3.72 -0.12
CA THR A 386 -19.73 -3.80 1.00
C THR A 386 -20.39 -3.41 2.33
N VAL A 387 -21.18 -2.33 2.36
CA VAL A 387 -21.93 -1.91 3.56
C VAL A 387 -22.96 -2.94 3.98
N LYS A 388 -23.65 -3.59 3.03
CA LYS A 388 -24.58 -4.70 3.31
C LYS A 388 -23.89 -5.90 3.92
N ASN A 389 -22.73 -6.29 3.38
CA ASN A 389 -21.91 -7.34 3.97
C ASN A 389 -21.42 -6.93 5.38
N ALA A 390 -21.00 -5.69 5.55
CA ALA A 390 -20.61 -5.18 6.87
C ALA A 390 -21.77 -5.24 7.87
N LYS A 391 -23.00 -4.89 7.46
CA LYS A 391 -24.20 -4.99 8.28
C LYS A 391 -24.49 -6.43 8.70
N SER A 392 -24.45 -7.38 7.77
CA SER A 392 -24.64 -8.80 8.05
C SER A 392 -23.62 -9.33 9.04
N ASN A 393 -22.37 -8.92 8.87
CA ASN A 393 -21.22 -9.41 9.62
C ASN A 393 -21.01 -8.72 10.99
N LEU A 394 -21.59 -7.54 11.25
CA LEU A 394 -21.36 -6.81 12.48
C LEU A 394 -22.01 -7.50 13.68
N ALA A 395 -21.27 -7.64 14.78
CA ALA A 395 -21.78 -8.15 16.04
C ALA A 395 -22.71 -7.12 16.69
N ASP A 396 -23.58 -7.56 17.59
CA ASP A 396 -24.42 -6.68 18.40
C ASP A 396 -23.51 -5.76 19.24
N GLY A 397 -23.76 -4.44 19.16
CA GLY A 397 -22.89 -3.43 19.76
C GLY A 397 -21.55 -3.19 19.06
N GLY A 398 -21.30 -3.88 17.94
CA GLY A 398 -20.10 -3.70 17.15
C GLY A 398 -20.03 -2.34 16.46
N THR A 399 -18.84 -1.97 16.02
CA THR A 399 -18.56 -0.68 15.38
C THR A 399 -18.05 -0.87 13.97
N MET A 400 -18.61 -0.09 13.02
CA MET A 400 -18.10 0.03 11.65
C MET A 400 -17.41 1.38 11.47
N ILE A 401 -16.22 1.38 10.88
CA ILE A 401 -15.40 2.59 10.68
C ILE A 401 -15.01 2.73 9.21
N TRP A 402 -15.22 3.93 8.66
CA TRP A 402 -14.80 4.30 7.31
C TRP A 402 -13.91 5.53 7.34
N ASN A 403 -12.69 5.42 6.76
CA ASN A 403 -11.82 6.57 6.50
C ASN A 403 -11.85 6.89 5.02
N VAL A 404 -12.48 7.97 4.64
CA VAL A 404 -12.58 8.45 3.25
C VAL A 404 -12.53 9.97 3.21
N CYS A 405 -12.06 10.54 2.11
CA CYS A 405 -12.22 11.96 1.87
C CYS A 405 -12.61 12.24 0.41
N ASP A 406 -13.23 13.38 0.18
CA ASP A 406 -13.54 13.84 -1.15
C ASP A 406 -12.29 13.94 -2.02
N VAL A 407 -12.35 13.39 -3.21
CA VAL A 407 -11.28 13.42 -4.20
C VAL A 407 -11.76 14.15 -5.46
N ARG A 408 -10.82 14.57 -6.30
CA ARG A 408 -11.14 15.32 -7.53
C ARG A 408 -12.17 14.61 -8.42
N THR A 409 -12.09 13.29 -8.47
CA THR A 409 -12.96 12.44 -9.31
C THR A 409 -14.29 12.11 -8.64
N HIS A 410 -14.43 12.32 -7.31
CA HIS A 410 -15.63 12.08 -6.53
C HIS A 410 -15.72 13.10 -5.39
N GLN A 411 -16.27 14.27 -5.70
CA GLN A 411 -16.30 15.42 -4.78
C GLN A 411 -17.36 15.34 -3.68
N THR A 412 -18.24 14.34 -3.74
CA THR A 412 -19.30 14.04 -2.75
C THR A 412 -19.07 12.73 -2.02
N LEU A 413 -17.86 12.17 -2.10
CA LEU A 413 -17.55 10.83 -1.56
C LEU A 413 -17.86 10.71 -0.06
N GLU A 414 -17.49 11.73 0.72
CA GLU A 414 -17.78 11.78 2.16
C GLU A 414 -19.30 11.73 2.45
N ALA A 415 -20.04 12.58 1.74
CA ALA A 415 -21.51 12.64 1.90
C ALA A 415 -22.19 11.36 1.42
N ASP A 416 -21.74 10.78 0.31
CA ASP A 416 -22.26 9.54 -0.24
C ASP A 416 -22.03 8.36 0.71
N VAL A 417 -20.83 8.25 1.32
CA VAL A 417 -20.52 7.23 2.32
C VAL A 417 -21.46 7.32 3.52
N VAL A 418 -21.62 8.52 4.09
CA VAL A 418 -22.53 8.72 5.23
C VAL A 418 -23.97 8.37 4.85
N ARG A 419 -24.46 8.88 3.72
CA ARG A 419 -25.81 8.64 3.23
C ARG A 419 -26.08 7.14 3.02
N ILE A 420 -25.21 6.43 2.32
CA ILE A 420 -25.39 5.00 2.04
C ILE A 420 -25.37 4.18 3.33
N CYS A 421 -24.46 4.47 4.26
CA CYS A 421 -24.47 3.79 5.56
C CYS A 421 -25.79 4.02 6.31
N GLN A 422 -26.32 5.24 6.30
CA GLN A 422 -27.60 5.56 6.94
C GLN A 422 -28.80 4.89 6.25
N GLU A 423 -28.82 4.87 4.92
CA GLU A 423 -29.85 4.14 4.13
C GLU A 423 -29.85 2.63 4.42
N GLU A 424 -28.68 2.06 4.68
CA GLU A 424 -28.55 0.65 5.08
C GLU A 424 -28.83 0.41 6.58
N GLY A 425 -29.17 1.47 7.35
CA GLY A 425 -29.63 1.39 8.73
C GLY A 425 -28.58 1.64 9.79
N PHE A 426 -27.39 2.10 9.41
CA PHE A 426 -26.37 2.52 10.37
C PHE A 426 -26.61 3.94 10.90
N THR A 427 -26.21 4.18 12.14
CA THR A 427 -26.21 5.50 12.76
C THR A 427 -24.78 6.05 12.83
N LEU A 428 -24.55 7.26 12.31
CA LEU A 428 -23.27 7.97 12.49
C LEU A 428 -23.16 8.43 13.94
N LYS A 429 -22.19 7.88 14.69
CA LYS A 429 -21.96 8.17 16.11
C LYS A 429 -20.96 9.28 16.33
N ASP A 430 -19.87 9.29 15.55
CA ASP A 430 -18.80 10.27 15.67
C ASP A 430 -18.07 10.45 14.35
N THR A 431 -17.32 11.55 14.26
CA THR A 431 -16.40 11.80 13.15
C THR A 431 -15.08 12.27 13.74
N LEU A 432 -14.04 11.44 13.59
CA LEU A 432 -12.69 11.77 13.99
C LEU A 432 -11.93 12.41 12.82
N LYS A 433 -10.82 13.06 13.14
CA LYS A 433 -9.89 13.64 12.18
C LYS A 433 -8.66 12.76 12.07
N TYR A 434 -8.25 12.42 10.86
CA TYR A 434 -6.98 11.74 10.61
C TYR A 434 -5.98 12.73 10.04
N GLU A 435 -4.91 13.03 10.80
CA GLU A 435 -3.89 13.99 10.38
C GLU A 435 -3.09 13.48 9.18
N LEU A 436 -3.10 14.25 8.09
CA LEU A 436 -2.37 13.89 6.88
C LEU A 436 -0.86 13.96 7.07
N SER A 437 -0.14 13.10 6.37
CA SER A 437 1.32 13.19 6.27
C SER A 437 1.70 14.52 5.63
N ARG A 438 2.72 15.17 6.19
CA ARG A 438 3.34 16.32 5.51
C ARG A 438 3.91 15.83 4.19
N VAL A 439 3.40 16.39 3.10
CA VAL A 439 4.02 16.17 1.79
C VAL A 439 5.31 16.98 1.77
N PRO A 440 6.48 16.38 1.58
CA PRO A 440 7.72 17.13 1.42
C PRO A 440 7.53 18.15 0.29
N GLY A 441 7.85 19.43 0.55
CA GLY A 441 7.75 20.50 -0.44
C GLY A 441 6.43 21.25 -0.49
N GLY A 442 5.65 21.21 0.59
CA GLY A 442 4.52 22.12 0.77
C GLY A 442 4.93 23.58 0.74
N ILE A 443 3.94 24.45 0.62
CA ILE A 443 4.10 25.91 0.65
C ILE A 443 4.61 26.31 2.03
N LEU A 444 5.69 27.07 2.07
CA LEU A 444 6.25 27.62 3.32
C LEU A 444 5.24 28.60 3.92
N GLN A 445 4.84 28.37 5.15
CA GLN A 445 3.96 29.23 5.91
C GLN A 445 4.77 30.31 6.66
N ALA A 446 4.09 31.35 7.16
CA ALA A 446 4.71 32.44 7.92
C ALA A 446 5.38 31.93 9.23
N ASP A 447 4.89 30.85 9.81
CA ASP A 447 5.44 30.19 11.00
C ASP A 447 6.65 29.28 10.73
N GLY A 448 7.17 29.29 9.50
CA GLY A 448 8.28 28.43 9.06
C GLY A 448 7.88 26.99 8.75
N THR A 449 6.63 26.58 8.96
CA THR A 449 6.15 25.24 8.61
C THR A 449 5.86 25.15 7.11
N ARG A 450 5.85 23.94 6.56
CA ARG A 450 5.48 23.68 5.17
C ARG A 450 4.20 22.86 5.13
N LYS A 451 3.21 23.34 4.38
CA LYS A 451 1.93 22.64 4.17
C LYS A 451 1.70 22.38 2.69
N SER A 452 1.20 21.21 2.33
CA SER A 452 0.72 20.94 0.98
C SER A 452 -0.54 21.77 0.68
N LEU A 453 -0.86 21.95 -0.60
CA LEU A 453 -2.15 22.57 -0.98
C LEU A 453 -3.35 21.80 -0.42
N ARG A 454 -3.23 20.47 -0.27
CA ARG A 454 -4.25 19.63 0.34
C ARG A 454 -4.38 19.91 1.83
N GLU A 455 -3.26 19.99 2.57
CA GLU A 455 -3.25 20.33 4.00
C GLU A 455 -3.79 21.75 4.26
N LEU A 456 -3.58 22.68 3.34
CA LEU A 456 -4.13 24.05 3.45
C LEU A 456 -5.64 24.09 3.19
N LYS A 457 -6.13 23.24 2.27
CA LYS A 457 -7.56 23.18 1.91
C LYS A 457 -8.34 22.23 2.83
N LYS A 458 -7.72 21.13 3.25
CA LYS A 458 -8.34 20.07 4.04
C LYS A 458 -7.24 19.35 4.84
N PRO A 459 -6.92 19.84 6.04
CA PRO A 459 -5.77 19.35 6.82
C PRO A 459 -5.98 17.94 7.37
N PHE A 460 -7.20 17.41 7.32
CA PHE A 460 -7.56 16.10 7.85
C PHE A 460 -8.35 15.30 6.83
N GLU A 461 -8.28 13.98 6.97
CA GLU A 461 -9.27 13.05 6.41
C GLU A 461 -10.26 12.68 7.51
N PRO A 462 -11.57 12.69 7.23
CA PRO A 462 -12.54 12.25 8.22
C PRO A 462 -12.49 10.71 8.39
N VAL A 463 -12.73 10.29 9.63
CA VAL A 463 -12.93 8.90 10.02
C VAL A 463 -14.32 8.81 10.61
N PHE A 464 -15.24 8.23 9.87
CA PHE A 464 -16.65 8.10 10.25
C PHE A 464 -16.86 6.84 11.08
N ILE A 465 -17.52 6.98 12.22
CA ILE A 465 -17.80 5.92 13.19
C ILE A 465 -19.30 5.62 13.17
N PHE A 466 -19.65 4.38 12.87
CA PHE A 466 -21.03 3.95 12.76
C PHE A 466 -21.35 2.77 13.68
N ASN A 467 -22.58 2.72 14.17
CA ASN A 467 -23.18 1.59 14.86
C ASN A 467 -24.53 1.25 14.20
N LEU A 468 -24.97 0.02 14.40
CA LEU A 468 -26.34 -0.41 14.03
C LEU A 468 -27.38 0.11 15.02
#